data_c12293bc0772c47c604a919613d34731
#
_entry.id   c12293bc0772c47c604a919613d34731
#
_cell.length_a   1.000
_cell.length_b   1.000
_cell.length_c   1.000
_cell.angle_alpha   90.00
_cell.angle_beta   90.00
_cell.angle_gamma   90.00
#
_symmetry.space_group_name_H-M   'P 1'
#
loop_
_entity.id
_entity.type
_entity.pdbx_description
1 polymer ?
#
loop_
_entity_poly.entity_id
_entity_poly.type
_entity_poly.pdbx_seq_one_letter_code
_entity_poly.pdbx_strand_id
1 'polypeptide(L)'
;MSKTIGMSQKKDVVVTENLQMVYRIGKVEVPALRGVDMTVKEGEFVAVMGPSGCGKSTLLHLLGGLLTPSAGSVRIDGIDLASIGDNKRTEVRRNKIGFVFQRYNLLPTLSAEANIELAKRIHGNGHKLETSARELLTMLGLEHKLHHKPS
;
A
#
# COMPACT_ATOMS: atom_id res chain seq x y z
N MET A 1 -16.88 -29.00 -33.59
CA MET A 1 -16.62 -28.89 -32.14
C MET A 1 -15.81 -27.62 -31.90
N SER A 2 -16.51 -26.55 -31.53
CA SER A 2 -15.88 -25.24 -31.28
C SER A 2 -15.39 -25.20 -29.86
N LYS A 3 -14.05 -25.13 -29.64
CA LYS A 3 -13.42 -24.93 -28.32
C LYS A 3 -13.56 -23.46 -27.98
N THR A 4 -14.54 -23.11 -27.15
CA THR A 4 -14.59 -21.79 -26.48
C THR A 4 -13.40 -21.71 -25.56
N ILE A 5 -12.42 -20.89 -25.91
CA ILE A 5 -11.31 -20.52 -25.05
C ILE A 5 -11.92 -19.64 -23.93
N GLY A 6 -12.11 -20.23 -22.75
CA GLY A 6 -12.56 -19.51 -21.57
C GLY A 6 -11.54 -18.40 -21.25
N MET A 7 -11.92 -17.15 -21.45
CA MET A 7 -11.18 -16.01 -20.91
C MET A 7 -11.18 -16.17 -19.37
N SER A 8 -10.03 -16.48 -18.80
CA SER A 8 -9.86 -16.47 -17.35
C SER A 8 -10.27 -15.08 -16.83
N GLN A 9 -11.36 -15.00 -16.07
CA GLN A 9 -11.74 -13.75 -15.42
C GLN A 9 -10.64 -13.36 -14.46
N LYS A 10 -10.02 -12.20 -14.71
CA LYS A 10 -9.01 -11.64 -13.79
C LYS A 10 -9.66 -11.41 -12.44
N LYS A 11 -8.94 -11.82 -11.39
CA LYS A 11 -9.37 -11.69 -10.00
C LYS A 11 -9.42 -10.21 -9.58
N ASP A 12 -10.46 -9.82 -8.84
CA ASP A 12 -10.53 -8.51 -8.21
C ASP A 12 -9.58 -8.50 -6.99
N VAL A 13 -8.57 -7.64 -7.03
CA VAL A 13 -7.55 -7.52 -5.96
C VAL A 13 -7.84 -6.36 -5.02
N VAL A 14 -8.51 -5.32 -5.50
CA VAL A 14 -9.01 -4.20 -4.68
C VAL A 14 -10.46 -3.97 -5.01
N VAL A 15 -11.31 -3.86 -3.97
CA VAL A 15 -12.72 -3.48 -4.11
C VAL A 15 -13.07 -2.49 -3.02
N THR A 16 -13.64 -1.36 -3.38
CA THR A 16 -14.23 -0.42 -2.43
C THR A 16 -15.71 -0.23 -2.72
N GLU A 17 -16.53 -0.17 -1.65
CA GLU A 17 -17.96 0.05 -1.74
C GLU A 17 -18.35 1.19 -0.80
N ASN A 18 -18.89 2.26 -1.36
CA ASN A 18 -19.30 3.49 -0.67
C ASN A 18 -18.25 3.98 0.35
N LEU A 19 -16.95 3.92 -0.02
CA LEU A 19 -15.85 4.20 0.88
C LEU A 19 -15.83 5.67 1.30
N GLN A 20 -15.96 5.93 2.59
CA GLN A 20 -16.03 7.27 3.15
C GLN A 20 -14.95 7.49 4.20
N MET A 21 -14.44 8.71 4.25
CA MET A 21 -13.51 9.15 5.29
C MET A 21 -13.81 10.59 5.71
N VAL A 22 -14.06 10.76 7.00
CA VAL A 22 -14.30 12.06 7.63
C VAL A 22 -13.24 12.26 8.72
N TYR A 23 -12.45 13.31 8.59
CA TYR A 23 -11.53 13.74 9.64
C TYR A 23 -12.24 14.64 10.64
N ARG A 24 -11.97 14.46 11.93
CA ARG A 24 -12.45 15.33 13.00
C ARG A 24 -11.30 16.17 13.55
N ILE A 25 -11.44 17.48 13.39
CA ILE A 25 -10.47 18.46 13.92
C ILE A 25 -11.21 19.29 14.98
N GLY A 26 -11.09 18.88 16.23
CA GLY A 26 -11.90 19.44 17.31
C GLY A 26 -13.39 19.15 17.09
N LYS A 27 -14.19 20.21 16.87
CA LYS A 27 -15.64 20.11 16.59
C LYS A 27 -15.98 20.14 15.10
N VAL A 28 -14.99 20.29 14.23
CA VAL A 28 -15.20 20.42 12.79
C VAL A 28 -15.01 19.05 12.12
N GLU A 29 -15.98 18.65 11.30
CA GLU A 29 -15.90 17.48 10.46
C GLU A 29 -15.47 17.87 9.04
N VAL A 30 -14.42 17.22 8.53
CA VAL A 30 -13.87 17.45 7.19
C VAL A 30 -13.99 16.17 6.39
N PRO A 31 -14.98 16.05 5.48
CA PRO A 31 -15.14 14.88 4.64
C PRO A 31 -14.06 14.87 3.55
N ALA A 32 -13.15 13.88 3.62
CA ALA A 32 -12.09 13.66 2.64
C ALA A 32 -12.52 12.72 1.51
N LEU A 33 -13.33 11.70 1.82
CA LEU A 33 -13.98 10.83 0.84
C LEU A 33 -15.47 10.77 1.13
N ARG A 34 -16.29 10.84 0.08
CA ARG A 34 -17.76 10.96 0.18
C ARG A 34 -18.51 9.79 -0.47
N GLY A 35 -17.92 8.60 -0.47
CA GLY A 35 -18.44 7.41 -1.12
C GLY A 35 -17.69 7.14 -2.43
N VAL A 36 -16.65 6.31 -2.33
CA VAL A 36 -15.84 5.90 -3.50
C VAL A 36 -16.08 4.43 -3.75
N ASP A 37 -16.58 4.14 -4.95
CA ASP A 37 -16.71 2.79 -5.47
C ASP A 37 -15.61 2.55 -6.52
N MET A 38 -14.82 1.51 -6.34
CA MET A 38 -13.70 1.19 -7.22
C MET A 38 -13.43 -0.31 -7.19
N THR A 39 -13.08 -0.86 -8.35
CA THR A 39 -12.57 -2.22 -8.47
C THR A 39 -11.28 -2.20 -9.28
N VAL A 40 -10.24 -2.87 -8.77
CA VAL A 40 -8.97 -3.08 -9.47
C VAL A 40 -8.74 -4.58 -9.61
N LYS A 41 -8.46 -5.02 -10.83
CA LYS A 41 -8.19 -6.41 -11.15
C LYS A 41 -6.69 -6.71 -11.14
N GLU A 42 -6.37 -7.98 -10.98
CA GLU A 42 -4.99 -8.45 -11.05
C GLU A 42 -4.28 -8.00 -12.34
N GLY A 43 -3.08 -7.43 -12.18
CA GLY A 43 -2.25 -6.91 -13.28
C GLY A 43 -2.73 -5.59 -13.87
N GLU A 44 -3.69 -4.89 -13.25
CA GLU A 44 -4.07 -3.54 -13.65
C GLU A 44 -3.13 -2.48 -13.10
N PHE A 45 -2.92 -1.44 -13.89
CA PHE A 45 -2.30 -0.18 -13.50
C PHE A 45 -3.38 0.90 -13.42
N VAL A 46 -3.55 1.51 -12.25
CA VAL A 46 -4.56 2.54 -12.00
C VAL A 46 -3.89 3.83 -11.57
N ALA A 47 -4.23 4.93 -12.26
CA ALA A 47 -3.79 6.28 -11.90
C ALA A 47 -4.94 7.06 -11.25
N VAL A 48 -4.71 7.56 -10.02
CA VAL A 48 -5.65 8.43 -9.32
C VAL A 48 -5.23 9.88 -9.50
N MET A 49 -5.98 10.64 -10.28
CA MET A 49 -5.69 12.04 -10.61
C MET A 49 -6.74 12.99 -10.02
N GLY A 50 -6.34 14.24 -9.83
CA GLY A 50 -7.22 15.30 -9.32
C GLY A 50 -6.44 16.43 -8.63
N PRO A 51 -7.09 17.54 -8.29
CA PRO A 51 -6.47 18.70 -7.66
C PRO A 51 -5.90 18.37 -6.26
N SER A 52 -5.05 19.26 -5.72
CA SER A 52 -4.57 19.12 -4.35
C SER A 52 -5.74 19.13 -3.36
N GLY A 53 -5.67 18.30 -2.31
CA GLY A 53 -6.71 18.22 -1.28
C GLY A 53 -7.96 17.41 -1.64
N CYS A 54 -8.08 16.85 -2.86
CA CYS A 54 -9.28 16.08 -3.26
C CYS A 54 -9.37 14.65 -2.69
N GLY A 55 -8.50 14.26 -1.76
CA GLY A 55 -8.59 12.96 -1.07
C GLY A 55 -7.72 11.83 -1.62
N LYS A 56 -6.89 12.03 -2.65
CA LYS A 56 -6.04 10.98 -3.25
C LYS A 56 -5.17 10.24 -2.24
N SER A 57 -4.44 10.96 -1.41
CA SER A 57 -3.59 10.37 -0.37
C SER A 57 -4.43 9.64 0.68
N THR A 58 -5.59 10.18 1.04
CA THR A 58 -6.53 9.51 1.95
C THR A 58 -7.01 8.18 1.38
N LEU A 59 -7.38 8.16 0.08
CA LEU A 59 -7.76 6.93 -0.60
C LEU A 59 -6.62 5.90 -0.55
N LEU A 60 -5.40 6.30 -0.93
CA LEU A 60 -4.23 5.40 -0.90
C LEU A 60 -3.93 4.88 0.51
N HIS A 61 -4.09 5.71 1.56
CA HIS A 61 -3.90 5.28 2.94
C HIS A 61 -4.98 4.27 3.39
N LEU A 62 -6.22 4.42 2.96
CA LEU A 62 -7.30 3.46 3.23
C LEU A 62 -7.06 2.14 2.49
N LEU A 63 -6.73 2.20 1.19
CA LEU A 63 -6.36 1.02 0.40
C LEU A 63 -5.14 0.30 0.98
N GLY A 64 -4.20 1.07 1.51
CA GLY A 64 -3.01 0.54 2.21
C GLY A 64 -3.29 0.03 3.62
N GLY A 65 -4.51 0.15 4.15
CA GLY A 65 -4.85 -0.25 5.52
C GLY A 65 -4.12 0.57 6.60
N LEU A 66 -3.63 1.78 6.27
CA LEU A 66 -3.02 2.71 7.22
C LEU A 66 -4.08 3.51 7.98
N LEU A 67 -5.28 3.64 7.42
CA LEU A 67 -6.44 4.29 8.02
C LEU A 67 -7.61 3.30 8.04
N THR A 68 -8.53 3.51 8.98
CA THR A 68 -9.83 2.84 9.02
C THR A 68 -10.87 3.79 8.42
N PRO A 69 -11.72 3.35 7.49
CA PRO A 69 -12.75 4.20 6.92
C PRO A 69 -13.79 4.60 7.97
N SER A 70 -14.42 5.78 7.77
CA SER A 70 -15.54 6.23 8.60
C SER A 70 -16.83 5.49 8.26
N ALA A 71 -17.00 5.07 7.00
CA ALA A 71 -18.10 4.23 6.52
C ALA A 71 -17.70 3.55 5.18
N GLY A 72 -18.51 2.58 4.77
CA GLY A 72 -18.23 1.76 3.58
C GLY A 72 -17.22 0.65 3.85
N SER A 73 -16.76 0.00 2.79
CA SER A 73 -15.81 -1.11 2.88
C SER A 73 -14.62 -0.93 1.95
N VAL A 74 -13.50 -1.57 2.31
CA VAL A 74 -12.31 -1.69 1.48
C VAL A 74 -11.77 -3.11 1.60
N ARG A 75 -11.79 -3.85 0.50
CA ARG A 75 -11.31 -5.23 0.44
C ARG A 75 -10.02 -5.31 -0.36
N ILE A 76 -9.03 -5.98 0.19
CA ILE A 76 -7.77 -6.34 -0.46
C ILE A 76 -7.69 -7.85 -0.55
N ASP A 77 -7.62 -8.36 -1.77
CA ASP A 77 -7.58 -9.80 -2.04
C ASP A 77 -8.71 -10.58 -1.33
N GLY A 78 -9.91 -9.98 -1.28
CA GLY A 78 -11.12 -10.50 -0.63
C GLY A 78 -11.21 -10.25 0.89
N ILE A 79 -10.16 -9.70 1.53
CA ILE A 79 -10.15 -9.41 2.97
C ILE A 79 -10.64 -7.98 3.21
N ASP A 80 -11.74 -7.80 3.93
CA ASP A 80 -12.25 -6.47 4.29
C ASP A 80 -11.45 -5.87 5.44
N LEU A 81 -10.68 -4.80 5.11
CA LEU A 81 -9.83 -4.10 6.07
C LEU A 81 -10.61 -3.31 7.12
N ALA A 82 -11.88 -2.97 6.87
CA ALA A 82 -12.72 -2.24 7.82
C ALA A 82 -13.22 -3.16 8.95
N SER A 83 -13.41 -4.43 8.67
CA SER A 83 -13.99 -5.41 9.60
C SER A 83 -12.97 -6.13 10.49
N ILE A 84 -11.66 -6.01 10.20
CA ILE A 84 -10.60 -6.71 10.93
C ILE A 84 -9.87 -5.79 11.92
N GLY A 85 -9.37 -6.37 13.01
CA GLY A 85 -8.56 -5.65 14.01
C GLY A 85 -7.15 -5.30 13.50
N ASP A 86 -6.46 -4.41 14.24
CA ASP A 86 -5.17 -3.85 13.85
C ASP A 86 -4.06 -4.89 13.60
N ASN A 87 -4.02 -5.95 14.39
CA ASN A 87 -3.03 -7.04 14.21
C ASN A 87 -3.21 -7.72 12.84
N LYS A 88 -4.44 -8.06 12.50
CA LYS A 88 -4.77 -8.69 11.21
C LYS A 88 -4.53 -7.73 10.04
N ARG A 89 -4.87 -6.45 10.22
CA ARG A 89 -4.60 -5.39 9.22
C ARG A 89 -3.10 -5.22 8.99
N THR A 90 -2.29 -5.28 10.05
CA THR A 90 -0.82 -5.25 9.94
C THR A 90 -0.29 -6.46 9.18
N GLU A 91 -0.88 -7.66 9.40
CA GLU A 91 -0.52 -8.86 8.65
C GLU A 91 -0.86 -8.72 7.15
N VAL A 92 -2.04 -8.19 6.81
CA VAL A 92 -2.42 -7.92 5.41
C VAL A 92 -1.45 -6.92 4.77
N ARG A 93 -1.14 -5.81 5.44
CA ARG A 93 -0.14 -4.85 4.94
C ARG A 93 1.20 -5.53 4.65
N ARG A 94 1.70 -6.31 5.59
CA ARG A 94 2.99 -6.98 5.46
C ARG A 94 3.04 -7.97 4.29
N ASN A 95 1.93 -8.69 4.05
CA ASN A 95 1.95 -9.82 3.12
C ASN A 95 1.35 -9.51 1.73
N LYS A 96 0.53 -8.44 1.62
CA LYS A 96 -0.27 -8.17 0.42
C LYS A 96 -0.03 -6.79 -0.19
N ILE A 97 0.58 -5.84 0.52
CA ILE A 97 0.65 -4.45 0.10
C ILE A 97 2.09 -3.97 0.12
N GLY A 98 2.56 -3.44 -1.03
CA GLY A 98 3.80 -2.67 -1.11
C GLY A 98 3.49 -1.17 -1.14
N PHE A 99 4.09 -0.39 -0.25
CA PHE A 99 3.91 1.06 -0.20
C PHE A 99 5.16 1.79 -0.69
N VAL A 100 4.99 2.72 -1.62
CA VAL A 100 6.01 3.70 -1.98
C VAL A 100 5.53 5.07 -1.52
N PHE A 101 6.23 5.67 -0.57
CA PHE A 101 5.85 6.95 0.01
C PHE A 101 6.42 8.12 -0.80
N GLN A 102 5.71 9.25 -0.79
CA GLN A 102 6.16 10.50 -1.41
C GLN A 102 7.44 11.04 -0.74
N ARG A 103 7.58 10.87 0.58
CA ARG A 103 8.81 11.11 1.33
C ARG A 103 9.48 9.78 1.63
N TYR A 104 10.80 9.80 1.72
CA TYR A 104 11.66 8.61 1.78
C TYR A 104 11.31 7.61 2.87
N ASN A 105 10.65 8.03 3.95
CA ASN A 105 10.23 7.19 5.08
C ASN A 105 11.36 6.30 5.64
N LEU A 106 12.59 6.82 5.54
CA LEU A 106 13.79 6.17 6.04
C LEU A 106 14.03 6.57 7.51
N LEU A 107 14.58 5.65 8.29
CA LEU A 107 15.04 5.95 9.63
C LEU A 107 16.37 6.70 9.57
N PRO A 108 16.43 7.98 10.02
CA PRO A 108 17.61 8.82 9.83
C PRO A 108 18.82 8.35 10.67
N THR A 109 18.59 7.54 11.69
CA THR A 109 19.66 6.96 12.52
C THR A 109 20.36 5.78 11.88
N LEU A 110 19.73 5.13 10.89
CA LEU A 110 20.22 3.96 10.18
C LEU A 110 20.89 4.32 8.86
N SER A 111 21.89 3.55 8.44
CA SER A 111 22.47 3.65 7.10
C SER A 111 21.48 3.18 6.01
N ALA A 112 21.78 3.43 4.74
CA ALA A 112 20.99 2.92 3.63
C ALA A 112 20.86 1.39 3.69
N GLU A 113 21.96 0.67 3.90
CA GLU A 113 21.98 -0.78 4.09
C GLU A 113 21.07 -1.22 5.25
N ALA A 114 21.21 -0.59 6.42
CA ALA A 114 20.43 -0.95 7.61
C ALA A 114 18.93 -0.67 7.43
N ASN A 115 18.53 0.38 6.70
CA ASN A 115 17.13 0.64 6.34
C ASN A 115 16.57 -0.46 5.44
N ILE A 116 17.34 -0.92 4.44
CA ILE A 116 16.94 -2.02 3.54
C ILE A 116 16.81 -3.33 4.32
N GLU A 117 17.80 -3.66 5.15
CA GLU A 117 17.77 -4.89 5.94
C GLU A 117 16.61 -4.89 6.97
N LEU A 118 16.29 -3.74 7.55
CA LEU A 118 15.10 -3.60 8.40
C LEU A 118 13.81 -3.87 7.62
N ALA A 119 13.67 -3.30 6.43
CA ALA A 119 12.51 -3.56 5.56
C ALA A 119 12.40 -5.05 5.21
N LYS A 120 13.51 -5.72 4.87
CA LYS A 120 13.55 -7.16 4.61
C LYS A 120 13.08 -7.97 5.82
N ARG A 121 13.51 -7.61 7.04
CA ARG A 121 13.08 -8.29 8.29
C ARG A 121 11.59 -8.12 8.55
N ILE A 122 11.05 -6.94 8.31
CA ILE A 122 9.62 -6.65 8.49
C ILE A 122 8.77 -7.49 7.52
N HIS A 123 9.18 -7.61 6.26
CA HIS A 123 8.48 -8.38 5.24
C HIS A 123 8.82 -9.89 5.26
N GLY A 124 9.85 -10.29 5.99
CA GLY A 124 10.65 -11.49 5.81
C GLY A 124 10.11 -12.84 6.26
N ASN A 125 8.79 -13.03 6.44
CA ASN A 125 8.26 -14.38 6.73
C ASN A 125 7.58 -15.07 5.53
N GLY A 126 7.63 -14.52 4.33
CA GLY A 126 6.98 -15.11 3.14
C GLY A 126 7.79 -15.05 1.85
N HIS A 127 8.61 -14.04 1.69
CA HIS A 127 9.50 -13.90 0.54
C HIS A 127 10.92 -13.63 1.04
N LYS A 128 11.79 -14.65 1.02
CA LYS A 128 13.22 -14.43 1.10
C LYS A 128 13.60 -13.60 -0.12
N LEU A 129 13.75 -12.28 0.05
CA LEU A 129 14.52 -11.49 -0.89
C LEU A 129 15.96 -12.00 -0.76
N GLU A 130 16.37 -12.90 -1.63
CA GLU A 130 17.73 -13.46 -1.66
C GLU A 130 18.76 -12.37 -1.99
N THR A 131 18.31 -11.31 -2.69
CA THR A 131 19.13 -10.16 -3.07
C THR A 131 19.59 -9.39 -1.84
N SER A 132 20.87 -9.21 -1.68
CA SER A 132 21.46 -8.41 -0.58
C SER A 132 21.17 -6.91 -0.74
N ALA A 133 21.24 -6.14 0.36
CA ALA A 133 21.10 -4.68 0.31
C ALA A 133 22.16 -4.04 -0.62
N ARG A 134 23.37 -4.59 -0.63
CA ARG A 134 24.44 -4.15 -1.54
C ARG A 134 24.07 -4.35 -3.00
N GLU A 135 23.60 -5.52 -3.39
CA GLU A 135 23.18 -5.82 -4.77
C GLU A 135 22.06 -4.89 -5.22
N LEU A 136 21.05 -4.65 -4.38
CA LEU A 136 19.98 -3.71 -4.69
C LEU A 136 20.51 -2.30 -4.93
N LEU A 137 21.40 -1.80 -4.08
CA LEU A 137 22.00 -0.49 -4.25
C LEU A 137 22.92 -0.42 -5.48
N THR A 138 23.63 -1.49 -5.79
CA THR A 138 24.46 -1.58 -7.01
C THR A 138 23.60 -1.49 -8.27
N MET A 139 22.47 -2.22 -8.32
CA MET A 139 21.51 -2.17 -9.42
C MET A 139 20.96 -0.76 -9.65
N LEU A 140 20.87 0.05 -8.59
CA LEU A 140 20.40 1.44 -8.63
C LEU A 140 21.55 2.46 -8.85
N GLY A 141 22.80 2.03 -8.98
CA GLY A 141 23.97 2.90 -9.06
C GLY A 141 24.32 3.62 -7.74
N LEU A 142 23.80 3.12 -6.61
CA LEU A 142 23.89 3.72 -5.28
C LEU A 142 24.82 2.94 -4.33
N GLU A 143 25.67 2.06 -4.81
CA GLU A 143 26.57 1.27 -3.96
C GLU A 143 27.45 2.14 -3.05
N HIS A 144 27.92 3.28 -3.56
CA HIS A 144 28.72 4.25 -2.80
C HIS A 144 27.96 4.90 -1.63
N LYS A 145 26.64 4.74 -1.56
CA LYS A 145 25.76 5.23 -0.47
C LYS A 145 25.45 4.18 0.60
N LEU A 146 25.97 2.96 0.47
CA LEU A 146 25.63 1.82 1.35
C LEU A 146 25.67 2.19 2.84
N HIS A 147 26.71 2.86 3.28
CA HIS A 147 26.94 3.25 4.67
C HIS A 147 26.49 4.69 5.00
N HIS A 148 25.98 5.45 4.03
CA HIS A 148 25.47 6.79 4.30
C HIS A 148 24.15 6.75 5.04
N LYS A 149 23.93 7.73 5.91
CA LYS A 149 22.64 7.95 6.57
C LYS A 149 21.80 8.93 5.75
N PRO A 150 20.47 8.82 5.80
CA PRO A 150 19.57 9.83 5.25
C PRO A 150 19.84 11.19 5.92
N SER A 151 19.94 12.25 5.10
CA SER A 151 20.14 13.65 5.54
C SER A 151 18.84 14.43 5.39
#